data_50dcb5b3a7c951d8131f89c45fd1362e
#
_entry.id   50dcb5b3a7c951d8131f89c45fd1362e
#
_cell.length_a   1.000
_cell.length_b   1.000
_cell.length_c   1.000
_cell.angle_alpha   90.00
_cell.angle_beta   90.00
_cell.angle_gamma   90.00
#
_symmetry.space_group_name_H-M   'P 1'
#
loop_
_entity.id
_entity.type
_entity.pdbx_description
1 polymer ?
#
loop_
_entity_poly.entity_id
_entity_poly.type
_entity_poly.pdbx_seq_one_letter_code
_entity_poly.pdbx_strand_id
1 'polypeptide(L)'
;MLWSNIIQPRLISLACTSKPICKQRSKVIPFAKGEVLEIGFGSGHNLPYYNQNEIKSLIGLEPSLIMQKLSSERLKDSAINFRFLTASAEEIPLKTNSIDTVVCTYTLCSIPKPELALSEINRVLRKGGQFIFTEHSRSPDIKVNKFQRTIEPIWKIIGDGCHLTRDTRELLAHSGFDIQNTEDMYIPGTPKFIGYHIWGLISK
;
A
#
# COMPACT_ATOMS: atom_id res chain seq x y z
N MET A 1 1.80 18.72 -17.12
CA MET A 1 0.37 18.46 -16.82
C MET A 1 -0.17 17.19 -17.48
N LEU A 2 0.07 16.87 -18.75
CA LEU A 2 -0.44 15.63 -19.39
C LEU A 2 0.16 14.35 -18.77
N TRP A 3 1.46 14.35 -18.44
CA TRP A 3 2.15 13.21 -17.82
C TRP A 3 1.55 12.85 -16.46
N SER A 4 1.63 13.74 -15.49
CA SER A 4 1.22 13.50 -14.09
C SER A 4 -0.29 13.29 -13.92
N ASN A 5 -1.11 13.91 -14.78
CA ASN A 5 -2.56 13.87 -14.60
C ASN A 5 -3.27 12.81 -15.44
N ILE A 6 -2.63 12.26 -16.48
CA ILE A 6 -3.30 11.33 -17.38
C ILE A 6 -2.49 10.06 -17.61
N ILE A 7 -1.20 10.20 -18.01
CA ILE A 7 -0.39 9.07 -18.46
C ILE A 7 0.11 8.26 -17.26
N GLN A 8 0.79 8.92 -16.33
CA GLN A 8 1.42 8.26 -15.17
C GLN A 8 0.42 7.47 -14.30
N PRO A 9 -0.76 7.99 -13.89
CA PRO A 9 -1.71 7.21 -13.09
C PRO A 9 -2.20 5.95 -13.80
N ARG A 10 -2.38 6.00 -15.13
CA ARG A 10 -2.80 4.84 -15.92
C ARG A 10 -1.69 3.80 -16.05
N LEU A 11 -0.44 4.23 -16.25
CA LEU A 11 0.70 3.32 -16.29
C LEU A 11 0.93 2.62 -14.96
N ILE A 12 0.84 3.36 -13.85
CA ILE A 12 0.93 2.81 -12.49
C ILE A 12 -0.19 1.81 -12.27
N SER A 13 -1.43 2.19 -12.58
CA SER A 13 -2.58 1.29 -12.48
C SER A 13 -2.36 0.01 -13.29
N LEU A 14 -1.86 0.10 -14.51
CA LEU A 14 -1.55 -1.08 -15.35
C LEU A 14 -0.44 -1.94 -14.74
N ALA A 15 0.65 -1.36 -14.26
CA ALA A 15 1.73 -2.09 -13.61
C ALA A 15 1.23 -2.88 -12.39
N CYS A 16 0.30 -2.30 -11.62
CA CYS A 16 -0.33 -2.92 -10.45
C CYS A 16 -1.23 -4.12 -10.78
N THR A 17 -1.58 -4.36 -12.06
CA THR A 17 -2.35 -5.54 -12.51
C THR A 17 -1.46 -6.73 -12.86
N SER A 18 -0.14 -6.61 -12.79
CA SER A 18 0.76 -7.71 -13.13
C SER A 18 0.53 -8.92 -12.23
N LYS A 19 0.61 -10.14 -12.81
CA LYS A 19 0.36 -11.40 -12.10
C LYS A 19 1.16 -11.55 -10.79
N PRO A 20 2.47 -11.20 -10.73
CA PRO A 20 3.23 -11.27 -9.49
C PRO A 20 2.67 -10.35 -8.39
N ILE A 21 2.28 -9.13 -8.73
CA ILE A 21 1.70 -8.15 -7.81
C ILE A 21 0.33 -8.63 -7.30
N CYS A 22 -0.53 -9.10 -8.19
CA CYS A 22 -1.83 -9.69 -7.85
C CYS A 22 -1.68 -10.87 -6.88
N LYS A 23 -0.69 -11.74 -7.10
CA LYS A 23 -0.39 -12.86 -6.20
C LYS A 23 0.05 -12.40 -4.80
N GLN A 24 0.77 -11.29 -4.66
CA GLN A 24 1.11 -10.75 -3.34
C GLN A 24 -0.14 -10.21 -2.63
N ARG A 25 -1.00 -9.46 -3.33
CA ARG A 25 -2.28 -8.97 -2.78
C ARG A 25 -3.14 -10.12 -2.26
N SER A 26 -3.29 -11.21 -3.02
CA SER A 26 -4.10 -12.37 -2.62
C SER A 26 -3.60 -13.12 -1.39
N LYS A 27 -2.35 -12.90 -0.96
CA LYS A 27 -1.80 -13.50 0.27
C LYS A 27 -2.26 -12.78 1.54
N VAL A 28 -2.47 -11.48 1.47
CA VAL A 28 -2.67 -10.65 2.67
C VAL A 28 -4.06 -10.02 2.75
N ILE A 29 -4.62 -9.55 1.63
CA ILE A 29 -5.89 -8.83 1.63
C ILE A 29 -7.09 -9.63 2.17
N PRO A 30 -7.21 -10.96 1.93
CA PRO A 30 -8.33 -11.76 2.45
C PRO A 30 -8.45 -11.76 3.99
N PHE A 31 -7.41 -11.37 4.71
CA PHE A 31 -7.43 -11.29 6.17
C PHE A 31 -7.98 -9.98 6.73
N ALA A 32 -8.26 -9.00 5.87
CA ALA A 32 -8.87 -7.74 6.29
C ALA A 32 -10.32 -7.97 6.75
N LYS A 33 -10.70 -7.35 7.87
CA LYS A 33 -12.02 -7.50 8.48
C LYS A 33 -12.49 -6.26 9.26
N GLY A 34 -13.78 -6.17 9.48
CA GLY A 34 -14.39 -5.10 10.28
C GLY A 34 -14.42 -3.74 9.57
N GLU A 35 -14.19 -2.67 10.30
CA GLU A 35 -14.00 -1.32 9.77
C GLU A 35 -12.60 -1.23 9.16
N VAL A 36 -12.50 -1.18 7.85
CA VAL A 36 -11.23 -1.23 7.11
C VAL A 36 -10.87 0.15 6.57
N LEU A 37 -9.62 0.55 6.75
CA LEU A 37 -9.01 1.71 6.09
C LEU A 37 -7.92 1.23 5.13
N GLU A 38 -8.06 1.52 3.85
CA GLU A 38 -7.01 1.27 2.86
C GLU A 38 -6.24 2.55 2.57
N ILE A 39 -4.94 2.56 2.85
CA ILE A 39 -4.01 3.65 2.58
C ILE A 39 -3.53 3.54 1.14
N GLY A 40 -3.69 4.61 0.35
CA GLY A 40 -3.36 4.62 -1.07
C GLY A 40 -4.27 3.68 -1.86
N PHE A 41 -5.58 3.89 -1.76
CA PHE A 41 -6.58 3.06 -2.44
C PHE A 41 -6.35 2.98 -3.96
N GLY A 42 -5.81 4.05 -4.53
CA GLY A 42 -5.46 4.10 -5.93
C GLY A 42 -6.66 3.82 -6.84
N SER A 43 -6.44 2.95 -7.80
CA SER A 43 -7.49 2.51 -8.73
C SER A 43 -8.26 1.26 -8.25
N GLY A 44 -8.21 0.91 -6.95
CA GLY A 44 -9.05 -0.13 -6.35
C GLY A 44 -8.60 -1.57 -6.63
N HIS A 45 -7.29 -1.81 -6.78
CA HIS A 45 -6.77 -3.14 -7.13
C HIS A 45 -6.90 -4.18 -6.02
N ASN A 46 -7.16 -3.77 -4.77
CA ASN A 46 -7.40 -4.70 -3.66
C ASN A 46 -8.85 -5.22 -3.61
N LEU A 47 -9.81 -4.51 -4.23
CA LEU A 47 -11.24 -4.85 -4.16
C LEU A 47 -11.56 -6.33 -4.45
N PRO A 48 -10.98 -6.98 -5.48
CA PRO A 48 -11.29 -8.37 -5.80
C PRO A 48 -10.80 -9.39 -4.74
N TYR A 49 -9.93 -8.96 -3.82
CA TYR A 49 -9.31 -9.85 -2.84
C TYR A 49 -9.92 -9.74 -1.45
N TYR A 50 -10.73 -8.72 -1.18
CA TYR A 50 -11.45 -8.61 0.09
C TYR A 50 -12.48 -9.72 0.25
N ASN A 51 -12.52 -10.35 1.43
CA ASN A 51 -13.65 -11.17 1.83
C ASN A 51 -14.81 -10.26 2.23
N GLN A 52 -15.76 -10.06 1.32
CA GLN A 52 -16.87 -9.12 1.51
C GLN A 52 -17.74 -9.44 2.73
N ASN A 53 -17.79 -10.70 3.16
CA ASN A 53 -18.56 -11.11 4.35
C ASN A 53 -17.89 -10.67 5.65
N GLU A 54 -16.59 -10.41 5.65
CA GLU A 54 -15.81 -9.97 6.81
C GLU A 54 -15.69 -8.45 6.90
N ILE A 55 -15.96 -7.72 5.80
CA ILE A 55 -15.84 -6.26 5.74
C ILE A 55 -17.16 -5.60 6.13
N LYS A 56 -17.13 -4.85 7.22
CA LYS A 56 -18.27 -4.04 7.66
C LYS A 56 -18.37 -2.73 6.86
N SER A 57 -17.23 -2.06 6.70
CA SER A 57 -17.08 -0.90 5.82
C SER A 57 -15.66 -0.76 5.34
N LEU A 58 -15.47 -0.17 4.16
CA LEU A 58 -14.17 0.13 3.58
C LEU A 58 -14.03 1.62 3.31
N ILE A 59 -13.02 2.23 3.90
CA ILE A 59 -12.63 3.61 3.66
C ILE A 59 -11.39 3.58 2.78
N GLY A 60 -11.50 4.12 1.56
CA GLY A 60 -10.35 4.29 0.66
C GLY A 60 -9.72 5.67 0.86
N LEU A 61 -8.56 5.75 1.51
CA LEU A 61 -7.78 6.98 1.61
C LEU A 61 -6.94 7.14 0.36
N GLU A 62 -7.25 8.18 -0.43
CA GLU A 62 -6.59 8.46 -1.70
C GLU A 62 -6.63 9.96 -1.99
N PRO A 63 -5.49 10.67 -1.99
CA PRO A 63 -5.45 12.09 -2.28
C PRO A 63 -5.72 12.44 -3.75
N SER A 64 -5.44 11.51 -4.69
CA SER A 64 -5.58 11.73 -6.11
C SER A 64 -7.00 11.49 -6.61
N LEU A 65 -7.74 12.56 -6.97
CA LEU A 65 -9.06 12.45 -7.59
C LEU A 65 -9.06 11.66 -8.90
N ILE A 66 -7.91 11.62 -9.60
CA ILE A 66 -7.76 10.85 -10.83
C ILE A 66 -7.73 9.36 -10.53
N MET A 67 -6.99 8.95 -9.50
CA MET A 67 -6.95 7.56 -9.06
C MET A 67 -8.31 7.11 -8.53
N GLN A 68 -9.00 7.96 -7.75
CA GLN A 68 -10.38 7.71 -7.33
C GLN A 68 -11.31 7.48 -8.53
N LYS A 69 -11.21 8.32 -9.57
CA LYS A 69 -12.00 8.14 -10.80
C LYS A 69 -11.66 6.85 -11.53
N LEU A 70 -10.39 6.43 -11.56
CA LEU A 70 -9.97 5.16 -12.19
C LEU A 70 -10.50 3.94 -11.44
N SER A 71 -10.83 4.05 -10.15
CA SER A 71 -11.40 2.95 -9.37
C SER A 71 -12.91 2.78 -9.53
N SER A 72 -13.59 3.75 -10.13
CA SER A 72 -15.06 3.79 -10.17
C SER A 72 -15.71 2.55 -10.80
N GLU A 73 -15.12 1.97 -11.85
CA GLU A 73 -15.65 0.77 -12.48
C GLU A 73 -15.57 -0.45 -11.56
N ARG A 74 -14.43 -0.61 -10.84
CA ARG A 74 -14.26 -1.71 -9.87
C ARG A 74 -15.19 -1.56 -8.67
N LEU A 75 -15.49 -0.33 -8.28
CA LEU A 75 -16.40 -0.05 -7.17
C LEU A 75 -17.85 -0.38 -7.51
N LYS A 76 -18.28 -0.23 -8.78
CA LYS A 76 -19.64 -0.61 -9.22
C LYS A 76 -19.93 -2.10 -9.02
N ASP A 77 -18.90 -2.93 -9.18
CA ASP A 77 -19.01 -4.39 -9.08
C ASP A 77 -18.85 -4.89 -7.63
N SER A 78 -18.60 -3.98 -6.67
CA SER A 78 -18.39 -4.30 -5.26
C SER A 78 -19.65 -4.07 -4.43
N ALA A 79 -20.01 -5.06 -3.62
CA ALA A 79 -21.12 -4.93 -2.64
C ALA A 79 -20.64 -4.33 -1.29
N ILE A 80 -19.35 -3.99 -1.16
CA ILE A 80 -18.77 -3.44 0.07
C ILE A 80 -19.33 -2.03 0.32
N ASN A 81 -19.75 -1.74 1.55
CA ASN A 81 -20.08 -0.39 1.99
C ASN A 81 -18.82 0.47 1.96
N PHE A 82 -18.68 1.30 0.92
CA PHE A 82 -17.44 2.02 0.60
C PHE A 82 -17.62 3.54 0.64
N ARG A 83 -16.58 4.25 1.08
CA ARG A 83 -16.45 5.71 0.91
C ARG A 83 -15.01 6.12 0.69
N PHE A 84 -14.79 7.20 -0.06
CA PHE A 84 -13.48 7.84 -0.16
C PHE A 84 -13.21 8.77 1.03
N LEU A 85 -11.92 8.88 1.34
CA LEU A 85 -11.33 9.88 2.20
C LEU A 85 -10.19 10.55 1.44
N THR A 86 -10.44 11.77 0.93
CA THR A 86 -9.44 12.54 0.16
C THR A 86 -8.52 13.27 1.13
N ALA A 87 -7.49 12.56 1.59
CA ALA A 87 -6.52 13.06 2.57
C ALA A 87 -5.14 12.40 2.38
N SER A 88 -4.11 12.96 3.01
CA SER A 88 -2.80 12.34 3.12
C SER A 88 -2.80 11.27 4.22
N ALA A 89 -1.99 10.22 4.04
CA ALA A 89 -1.75 9.22 5.07
C ALA A 89 -0.95 9.78 6.27
N GLU A 90 -0.29 10.91 6.09
CA GLU A 90 0.48 11.63 7.12
C GLU A 90 -0.42 12.41 8.09
N GLU A 91 -1.70 12.59 7.73
CA GLU A 91 -2.72 13.26 8.55
C GLU A 91 -4.09 12.64 8.24
N ILE A 92 -4.43 11.56 8.93
CA ILE A 92 -5.67 10.79 8.70
C ILE A 92 -6.82 11.41 9.48
N PRO A 93 -7.86 12.01 8.84
CA PRO A 93 -8.97 12.66 9.53
C PRO A 93 -9.99 11.64 10.07
N LEU A 94 -9.51 10.69 10.85
CA LEU A 94 -10.30 9.70 11.58
C LEU A 94 -9.96 9.74 13.07
N LYS A 95 -10.90 9.32 13.90
CA LYS A 95 -10.71 9.25 15.34
C LYS A 95 -9.67 8.20 15.72
N THR A 96 -8.94 8.43 16.80
CA THR A 96 -8.07 7.43 17.43
C THR A 96 -8.86 6.17 17.77
N ASN A 97 -8.26 4.99 17.57
CA ASN A 97 -8.86 3.69 17.88
C ASN A 97 -10.25 3.48 17.21
N SER A 98 -10.40 3.84 15.95
CA SER A 98 -11.67 3.73 15.20
C SER A 98 -11.70 2.64 14.13
N ILE A 99 -10.54 2.09 13.76
CA ILE A 99 -10.36 1.16 12.65
C ILE A 99 -9.93 -0.22 13.15
N ASP A 100 -10.53 -1.28 12.64
CA ASP A 100 -10.20 -2.66 12.98
C ASP A 100 -9.02 -3.17 12.14
N THR A 101 -8.98 -2.82 10.86
CA THR A 101 -7.90 -3.21 9.95
C THR A 101 -7.44 -2.02 9.11
N VAL A 102 -6.14 -1.74 9.10
CA VAL A 102 -5.53 -0.86 8.10
C VAL A 102 -4.82 -1.71 7.06
N VAL A 103 -5.05 -1.40 5.78
CA VAL A 103 -4.41 -2.03 4.63
C VAL A 103 -3.52 -1.01 3.93
N CYS A 104 -2.29 -1.39 3.60
CA CYS A 104 -1.38 -0.57 2.80
C CYS A 104 -0.62 -1.47 1.80
N THR A 105 -0.80 -1.23 0.51
CA THR A 105 -0.17 -2.05 -0.51
C THR A 105 0.46 -1.19 -1.59
N TYR A 106 1.80 -1.32 -1.75
CA TYR A 106 2.58 -0.57 -2.75
C TYR A 106 2.39 0.95 -2.66
N THR A 107 2.30 1.46 -1.42
CA THR A 107 2.01 2.87 -1.13
C THR A 107 3.06 3.49 -0.21
N LEU A 108 3.52 2.79 0.83
CA LEU A 108 4.54 3.30 1.75
C LEU A 108 5.79 3.78 1.04
N CYS A 109 6.15 3.14 -0.08
CA CYS A 109 7.30 3.52 -0.89
C CYS A 109 7.19 4.93 -1.49
N SER A 110 5.98 5.45 -1.69
CA SER A 110 5.72 6.76 -2.33
C SER A 110 5.33 7.87 -1.35
N ILE A 111 4.96 7.53 -0.11
CA ILE A 111 4.58 8.53 0.91
C ILE A 111 5.81 9.39 1.26
N PRO A 112 5.72 10.73 1.21
CA PRO A 112 6.85 11.61 1.51
C PRO A 112 7.44 11.43 2.91
N LYS A 113 6.59 11.33 3.93
CA LYS A 113 6.97 11.15 5.35
C LYS A 113 6.34 9.87 5.91
N PRO A 114 6.88 8.69 5.56
CA PRO A 114 6.27 7.40 5.90
C PRO A 114 6.21 7.14 7.42
N GLU A 115 7.10 7.74 8.21
CA GLU A 115 7.09 7.65 9.68
C GLU A 115 5.83 8.31 10.26
N LEU A 116 5.42 9.47 9.71
CA LEU A 116 4.17 10.12 10.12
C LEU A 116 2.95 9.27 9.72
N ALA A 117 2.97 8.70 8.51
CA ALA A 117 1.90 7.82 8.07
C ALA A 117 1.77 6.58 8.97
N LEU A 118 2.88 5.95 9.35
CA LEU A 118 2.88 4.80 10.27
C LEU A 118 2.40 5.19 11.67
N SER A 119 2.75 6.37 12.15
CA SER A 119 2.22 6.92 13.42
C SER A 119 0.70 7.12 13.36
N GLU A 120 0.19 7.68 12.27
CA GLU A 120 -1.24 7.85 12.05
C GLU A 120 -1.99 6.52 11.89
N ILE A 121 -1.40 5.55 11.17
CA ILE A 121 -1.91 4.18 11.07
C ILE A 121 -2.04 3.58 12.48
N ASN A 122 -0.98 3.68 13.29
CA ASN A 122 -1.02 3.21 14.67
C ASN A 122 -2.09 3.94 15.48
N ARG A 123 -2.21 5.27 15.34
CA ARG A 123 -3.22 6.07 16.07
C ARG A 123 -4.65 5.63 15.76
N VAL A 124 -5.00 5.45 14.49
CA VAL A 124 -6.38 5.11 14.09
C VAL A 124 -6.75 3.65 14.38
N LEU A 125 -5.79 2.74 14.38
CA LEU A 125 -6.02 1.33 14.73
C LEU A 125 -6.48 1.18 16.17
N ARG A 126 -7.49 0.34 16.40
CA ARG A 126 -7.92 -0.11 17.72
C ARG A 126 -6.85 -1.00 18.36
N LYS A 127 -6.86 -1.11 19.68
CA LYS A 127 -6.08 -2.14 20.38
C LYS A 127 -6.52 -3.53 19.87
N GLY A 128 -5.56 -4.36 19.49
CA GLY A 128 -5.81 -5.64 18.84
C GLY A 128 -6.24 -5.55 17.38
N GLY A 129 -6.25 -4.35 16.80
CA GLY A 129 -6.43 -4.15 15.35
C GLY A 129 -5.21 -4.58 14.56
N GLN A 130 -5.40 -4.82 13.27
CA GLN A 130 -4.35 -5.34 12.38
C GLN A 130 -3.91 -4.31 11.34
N PHE A 131 -2.60 -4.25 11.13
CA PHE A 131 -2.02 -3.58 9.97
C PHE A 131 -1.55 -4.64 8.97
N ILE A 132 -2.17 -4.66 7.80
CA ILE A 132 -1.91 -5.58 6.68
C ILE A 132 -1.17 -4.81 5.60
N PHE A 133 -0.03 -5.31 5.17
CA PHE A 133 0.75 -4.63 4.15
C PHE A 133 1.45 -5.58 3.18
N THR A 134 1.74 -5.10 1.99
CA THR A 134 2.70 -5.66 1.04
C THR A 134 3.35 -4.53 0.25
N GLU A 135 4.67 -4.48 0.29
CA GLU A 135 5.47 -3.40 -0.28
C GLU A 135 6.70 -3.94 -0.97
N HIS A 136 7.16 -3.28 -2.04
CA HIS A 136 8.54 -3.49 -2.44
C HIS A 136 9.48 -2.77 -1.46
N SER A 137 10.70 -3.27 -1.34
CA SER A 137 11.66 -2.75 -0.37
C SER A 137 13.08 -2.73 -0.94
N ARG A 138 13.96 -2.05 -0.23
CA ARG A 138 15.39 -2.07 -0.49
C ARG A 138 15.88 -3.52 -0.52
N SER A 139 16.58 -3.89 -1.59
CA SER A 139 17.16 -5.21 -1.74
C SER A 139 18.30 -5.46 -0.71
N PRO A 140 18.36 -6.65 -0.07
CA PRO A 140 19.50 -7.05 0.76
C PRO A 140 20.75 -7.38 -0.08
N ASP A 141 20.58 -7.65 -1.38
CA ASP A 141 21.69 -7.90 -2.29
C ASP A 141 22.42 -6.59 -2.61
N ILE A 142 23.70 -6.50 -2.24
CA ILE A 142 24.54 -5.30 -2.37
C ILE A 142 24.57 -4.79 -3.83
N LYS A 143 24.68 -5.69 -4.81
CA LYS A 143 24.74 -5.31 -6.23
C LYS A 143 23.40 -4.74 -6.71
N VAL A 144 22.30 -5.37 -6.30
CA VAL A 144 20.95 -4.90 -6.63
C VAL A 144 20.68 -3.57 -5.94
N ASN A 145 21.02 -3.44 -4.67
CA ASN A 145 20.86 -2.18 -3.92
C ASN A 145 21.66 -1.02 -4.55
N LYS A 146 22.91 -1.28 -4.97
CA LYS A 146 23.69 -0.27 -5.70
C LYS A 146 23.00 0.17 -6.98
N PHE A 147 22.43 -0.77 -7.72
CA PHE A 147 21.66 -0.47 -8.94
C PHE A 147 20.37 0.31 -8.60
N GLN A 148 19.63 -0.09 -7.57
CA GLN A 148 18.45 0.64 -7.08
C GLN A 148 18.79 2.12 -6.80
N ARG A 149 19.86 2.39 -6.05
CA ARG A 149 20.32 3.76 -5.77
C ARG A 149 20.63 4.57 -7.04
N THR A 150 21.24 3.92 -8.03
CA THR A 150 21.62 4.59 -9.28
C THR A 150 20.41 5.02 -10.10
N ILE A 151 19.36 4.18 -10.17
CA ILE A 151 18.17 4.45 -10.98
C ILE A 151 17.06 5.20 -10.23
N GLU A 152 17.11 5.26 -8.91
CA GLU A 152 16.05 5.86 -8.08
C GLU A 152 15.64 7.27 -8.50
N PRO A 153 16.55 8.21 -8.86
CA PRO A 153 16.14 9.55 -9.28
C PRO A 153 15.18 9.55 -10.47
N ILE A 154 15.44 8.68 -11.46
CA ILE A 154 14.56 8.53 -12.64
C ILE A 154 13.30 7.75 -12.26
N TRP A 155 13.46 6.70 -11.45
CA TRP A 155 12.34 5.88 -10.99
C TRP A 155 11.28 6.69 -10.23
N LYS A 156 11.70 7.59 -9.36
CA LYS A 156 10.77 8.49 -8.62
C LYS A 156 9.89 9.33 -9.54
N ILE A 157 10.41 9.75 -10.68
CA ILE A 157 9.63 10.52 -11.66
C ILE A 157 8.60 9.61 -12.35
N ILE A 158 8.96 8.38 -12.69
CA ILE A 158 8.08 7.42 -13.36
C ILE A 158 7.05 6.83 -12.40
N GLY A 159 7.49 6.48 -11.20
CA GLY A 159 6.73 5.76 -10.16
C GLY A 159 6.03 6.66 -9.16
N ASP A 160 5.77 7.93 -9.49
CA ASP A 160 5.03 8.88 -8.65
C ASP A 160 5.58 8.97 -7.22
N GLY A 161 6.86 9.32 -7.12
CA GLY A 161 7.53 9.45 -5.83
C GLY A 161 8.00 8.13 -5.20
N CYS A 162 7.80 6.98 -5.86
CA CYS A 162 8.21 5.67 -5.34
C CYS A 162 9.74 5.59 -5.14
N HIS A 163 10.16 5.26 -3.91
CA HIS A 163 11.56 5.07 -3.52
C HIS A 163 11.93 3.58 -3.57
N LEU A 164 12.84 3.20 -4.49
CA LEU A 164 13.35 1.83 -4.58
C LEU A 164 14.23 1.43 -3.39
N THR A 165 14.88 2.40 -2.78
CA THR A 165 15.85 2.17 -1.70
C THR A 165 15.25 2.29 -0.31
N ARG A 166 13.93 2.49 -0.21
CA ARG A 166 13.23 2.55 1.08
C ARG A 166 13.26 1.19 1.76
N ASP A 167 13.77 1.15 2.99
CA ASP A 167 13.77 -0.06 3.80
C ASP A 167 12.49 -0.15 4.61
N THR A 168 11.52 -0.89 4.08
CA THR A 168 10.21 -1.05 4.72
C THR A 168 10.33 -1.77 6.08
N ARG A 169 11.27 -2.71 6.24
CA ARG A 169 11.47 -3.41 7.52
C ARG A 169 11.99 -2.46 8.59
N GLU A 170 12.96 -1.62 8.25
CA GLU A 170 13.51 -0.60 9.15
C GLU A 170 12.44 0.42 9.57
N LEU A 171 11.63 0.89 8.61
CA LEU A 171 10.51 1.81 8.90
C LEU A 171 9.50 1.19 9.87
N LEU A 172 9.12 -0.06 9.64
CA LEU A 172 8.17 -0.77 10.51
C LEU A 172 8.75 -1.00 11.91
N ALA A 173 10.02 -1.37 12.01
CA ALA A 173 10.69 -1.57 13.30
C ALA A 173 10.69 -0.31 14.19
N HIS A 174 10.77 0.89 13.57
CA HIS A 174 10.73 2.17 14.30
C HIS A 174 9.31 2.70 14.55
N SER A 175 8.28 2.04 14.04
CA SER A 175 6.88 2.51 14.13
C SER A 175 6.13 2.05 15.38
N GLY A 176 6.75 1.22 16.22
CA GLY A 176 6.14 0.65 17.42
C GLY A 176 5.21 -0.55 17.15
N PHE A 177 5.19 -1.07 15.93
CA PHE A 177 4.50 -2.31 15.59
C PHE A 177 5.36 -3.55 15.90
N ASP A 178 4.72 -4.66 16.26
CA ASP A 178 5.40 -5.96 16.36
C ASP A 178 5.56 -6.57 14.96
N ILE A 179 6.80 -6.58 14.46
CA ILE A 179 7.14 -7.03 13.10
C ILE A 179 7.49 -8.53 12.99
N GLN A 180 7.24 -9.33 14.05
CA GLN A 180 7.61 -10.76 14.05
C GLN A 180 6.92 -11.57 12.94
N ASN A 181 5.71 -11.17 12.55
CA ASN A 181 4.92 -11.83 11.51
C ASN A 181 5.08 -11.17 10.13
N THR A 182 6.32 -10.96 9.71
CA THR A 182 6.65 -10.43 8.38
C THR A 182 7.48 -11.41 7.57
N GLU A 183 7.16 -11.52 6.31
CA GLU A 183 7.88 -12.33 5.33
C GLU A 183 8.48 -11.43 4.24
N ASP A 184 9.55 -11.89 3.62
CA ASP A 184 10.17 -11.20 2.49
C ASP A 184 10.71 -12.18 1.45
N MET A 185 10.74 -11.77 0.20
CA MET A 185 11.33 -12.53 -0.90
C MET A 185 11.50 -11.70 -2.16
N TYR A 186 12.34 -12.18 -3.06
CA TYR A 186 12.24 -11.78 -4.47
C TYR A 186 11.07 -12.47 -5.13
N ILE A 187 10.05 -11.71 -5.55
CA ILE A 187 8.88 -12.32 -6.21
C ILE A 187 9.24 -12.80 -7.63
N PRO A 188 8.90 -14.04 -7.97
CA PRO A 188 9.19 -14.60 -9.28
C PRO A 188 8.55 -13.81 -10.40
N GLY A 189 9.25 -13.69 -11.53
CA GLY A 189 8.73 -13.00 -12.71
C GLY A 189 8.86 -11.48 -12.69
N THR A 190 9.58 -10.92 -11.70
CA THR A 190 9.89 -9.49 -11.64
C THR A 190 11.39 -9.23 -11.76
N PRO A 191 11.80 -8.11 -12.38
CA PRO A 191 13.20 -7.67 -12.32
C PRO A 191 13.65 -7.51 -10.87
N LYS A 192 14.87 -7.96 -10.53
CA LYS A 192 15.38 -7.95 -9.14
C LYS A 192 15.33 -6.58 -8.48
N PHE A 193 15.53 -5.49 -9.22
CA PHE A 193 15.58 -4.13 -8.67
C PHE A 193 14.22 -3.63 -8.13
N ILE A 194 13.11 -4.22 -8.57
CA ILE A 194 11.76 -3.96 -8.04
C ILE A 194 11.14 -5.18 -7.38
N GLY A 195 11.83 -6.33 -7.45
CA GLY A 195 11.26 -7.64 -7.12
C GLY A 195 11.39 -8.04 -5.65
N TYR A 196 12.19 -7.32 -4.83
CA TYR A 196 12.30 -7.66 -3.42
C TYR A 196 11.14 -7.03 -2.66
N HIS A 197 10.31 -7.88 -2.09
CA HIS A 197 9.07 -7.48 -1.39
C HIS A 197 9.08 -7.96 0.04
N ILE A 198 8.40 -7.21 0.88
CA ILE A 198 8.08 -7.55 2.25
C ILE A 198 6.57 -7.44 2.46
N TRP A 199 5.98 -8.37 3.20
CA TRP A 199 4.56 -8.35 3.53
C TRP A 199 4.33 -8.94 4.91
N GLY A 200 3.17 -8.64 5.48
CA GLY A 200 2.81 -9.18 6.77
C GLY A 200 1.45 -8.71 7.27
N LEU A 201 1.07 -9.34 8.37
CA LEU A 201 -0.06 -8.98 9.21
C LEU A 201 0.48 -8.70 10.60
N ILE A 202 0.53 -7.44 10.99
CA ILE A 202 1.09 -7.01 12.27
C ILE A 202 0.01 -6.39 13.14
N SER A 203 0.03 -6.70 14.44
CA SER A 203 -0.97 -6.24 15.41
C SER A 203 -0.50 -5.00 16.16
N LYS A 204 -1.46 -4.16 16.55
CA LYS A 204 -1.24 -3.05 17.46
C LYS A 204 -1.31 -3.51 18.92
#